data_e2c07c45cbcb9a1d3e80ad383c31851f
#
_entry.id   e2c07c45cbcb9a1d3e80ad383c31851f
#
_cell.length_a   1.000
_cell.length_b   1.000
_cell.length_c   1.000
_cell.angle_alpha   90.00
_cell.angle_beta   90.00
_cell.angle_gamma   90.00
#
_symmetry.space_group_name_H-M   'P 1'
#
loop_
_entity.id
_entity.type
_entity.pdbx_description
1 polymer ?
#
loop_
_entity_poly.entity_id
_entity_poly.type
_entity_poly.pdbx_seq_one_letter_code
_entity_poly.pdbx_strand_id
1 'polypeptide(L)'
;TPENALSQLPINANSFIIIATRGHRYDNVALEAAAMTSARYVGLLGSKRKTILIYEDLVRNGIPVPRVKEIRSPVGLDINARTPSEIAVSIIAEILMFRLGGTGAPMKLEDWRLNRIVEKIQVQKTASVR
;
A
#
# COMPACT_ATOMS: atom_id res chain seq x y z
N THR A 1 22.65 -11.12 -7.36
CA THR A 1 22.29 -9.89 -6.63
C THR A 1 20.87 -9.44 -7.03
N PRO A 2 20.16 -8.70 -6.15
CA PRO A 2 18.83 -8.20 -6.49
C PRO A 2 18.79 -7.38 -7.78
N GLU A 3 19.75 -6.50 -7.98
CA GLU A 3 19.81 -5.68 -9.18
C GLU A 3 20.03 -6.52 -10.45
N ASN A 4 20.84 -7.56 -10.37
CA ASN A 4 21.05 -8.47 -11.50
C ASN A 4 19.78 -9.26 -11.82
N ALA A 5 19.06 -9.72 -10.80
CA ALA A 5 17.82 -10.42 -10.99
C ALA A 5 16.77 -9.53 -11.68
N LEU A 6 16.65 -8.28 -11.24
CA LEU A 6 15.70 -7.34 -11.84
C LEU A 6 16.02 -7.01 -13.29
N SER A 7 17.30 -6.93 -13.65
CA SER A 7 17.69 -6.66 -15.04
C SER A 7 17.40 -7.83 -15.98
N GLN A 8 17.24 -9.03 -15.45
CA GLN A 8 16.99 -10.25 -16.23
C GLN A 8 15.51 -10.61 -16.32
N LEU A 9 14.66 -9.98 -15.51
CA LEU A 9 13.22 -10.24 -15.51
C LEU A 9 12.51 -9.34 -16.50
N PRO A 10 11.42 -9.84 -17.13
CA PRO A 10 10.63 -9.03 -18.07
C PRO A 10 9.70 -8.06 -17.34
N ILE A 11 10.27 -7.08 -16.65
CA ILE A 11 9.53 -6.09 -15.87
C ILE A 11 8.93 -5.03 -16.81
N ASN A 12 7.63 -4.75 -16.63
CA ASN A 12 6.93 -3.74 -17.42
C ASN A 12 5.90 -3.00 -16.52
N ALA A 13 5.09 -2.14 -17.14
CA ALA A 13 4.10 -1.32 -16.43
C ALA A 13 3.00 -2.12 -15.73
N ASN A 14 2.92 -3.44 -15.93
CA ASN A 14 1.98 -4.33 -15.24
C ASN A 14 2.66 -5.17 -14.15
N SER A 15 3.96 -4.96 -13.93
CA SER A 15 4.71 -5.72 -12.93
C SER A 15 4.53 -5.10 -11.54
N PHE A 16 4.50 -5.98 -10.53
CA PHE A 16 4.44 -5.62 -9.12
C PHE A 16 5.65 -6.24 -8.43
N ILE A 17 6.45 -5.40 -7.79
CA ILE A 17 7.69 -5.83 -7.13
C ILE A 17 7.55 -5.63 -5.63
N ILE A 18 7.74 -6.70 -4.86
CA ILE A 18 7.80 -6.63 -3.40
C ILE A 18 9.23 -6.97 -2.98
N ILE A 19 9.84 -6.10 -2.18
CA ILE A 19 11.17 -6.31 -1.66
C ILE A 19 11.07 -6.72 -0.20
N ALA A 20 11.61 -7.89 0.12
CA ALA A 20 11.58 -8.48 1.46
C ALA A 20 12.91 -9.16 1.71
N THR A 21 13.98 -8.39 1.77
CA THR A 21 15.31 -8.94 2.02
C THR A 21 15.64 -8.98 3.51
N ARG A 22 16.67 -9.72 3.84
CA ARG A 22 17.22 -9.73 5.20
C ARG A 22 18.31 -8.69 5.31
N GLY A 23 17.95 -7.50 5.80
CA GLY A 23 18.94 -6.49 6.14
C GLY A 23 18.86 -5.24 5.29
N HIS A 24 19.20 -4.14 5.94
CA HIS A 24 19.10 -2.77 5.42
C HIS A 24 19.89 -2.56 4.13
N ARG A 25 21.10 -3.13 4.06
CA ARG A 25 22.01 -2.94 2.92
C ARG A 25 21.42 -3.47 1.62
N TYR A 26 20.85 -4.67 1.67
CA TYR A 26 20.27 -5.28 0.47
C TYR A 26 18.96 -4.63 0.08
N ASP A 27 18.20 -4.14 1.04
CA ASP A 27 16.96 -3.41 0.78
C ASP A 27 17.21 -2.13 0.00
N ASN A 28 18.23 -1.36 0.35
CA ASN A 28 18.60 -0.13 -0.36
C ASN A 28 18.92 -0.39 -1.82
N VAL A 29 19.78 -1.38 -2.08
CA VAL A 29 20.21 -1.72 -3.43
C VAL A 29 19.04 -2.25 -4.25
N ALA A 30 18.25 -3.14 -3.67
CA ALA A 30 17.10 -3.73 -4.35
C ALA A 30 16.02 -2.69 -4.64
N LEU A 31 15.73 -1.82 -3.68
CA LEU A 31 14.70 -0.80 -3.84
C LEU A 31 15.09 0.24 -4.88
N GLU A 32 16.34 0.68 -4.87
CA GLU A 32 16.86 1.60 -5.87
C GLU A 32 16.76 0.99 -7.28
N ALA A 33 17.17 -0.27 -7.43
CA ALA A 33 17.06 -0.98 -8.71
C ALA A 33 15.60 -1.12 -9.15
N ALA A 34 14.69 -1.48 -8.24
CA ALA A 34 13.27 -1.60 -8.53
C ALA A 34 12.65 -0.26 -8.92
N ALA A 35 13.04 0.82 -8.25
CA ALA A 35 12.55 2.17 -8.56
C ALA A 35 12.93 2.64 -9.96
N MET A 36 14.03 2.15 -10.48
CA MET A 36 14.51 2.46 -11.83
C MET A 36 13.78 1.67 -12.91
N THR A 37 12.98 0.69 -12.55
CA THR A 37 12.17 -0.08 -13.51
C THR A 37 10.84 0.63 -13.81
N SER A 38 10.12 0.14 -14.82
CA SER A 38 8.78 0.62 -15.15
C SER A 38 7.68 -0.07 -14.36
N ALA A 39 8.02 -0.86 -13.33
CA ALA A 39 7.03 -1.58 -12.53
C ALA A 39 5.95 -0.63 -12.01
N ARG A 40 4.71 -1.07 -12.10
CA ARG A 40 3.55 -0.30 -11.66
C ARG A 40 3.50 -0.13 -10.14
N TYR A 41 3.99 -1.12 -9.42
CA TYR A 41 3.96 -1.17 -7.96
C TYR A 41 5.32 -1.62 -7.45
N VAL A 42 5.88 -0.86 -6.53
CA VAL A 42 7.12 -1.21 -5.84
C VAL A 42 6.87 -1.08 -4.34
N GLY A 43 6.96 -2.19 -3.62
CA GLY A 43 6.73 -2.23 -2.19
C GLY A 43 7.94 -2.73 -1.43
N LEU A 44 8.14 -2.20 -0.23
CA LEU A 44 9.23 -2.59 0.66
C LEU A 44 8.67 -3.01 2.01
N LEU A 45 9.02 -4.22 2.44
CA LEU A 45 8.73 -4.71 3.78
C LEU A 45 9.69 -4.08 4.78
N GLY A 46 9.19 -3.40 5.79
CA GLY A 46 10.01 -2.76 6.81
C GLY A 46 9.21 -1.82 7.70
N SER A 47 9.89 -1.23 8.69
CA SER A 47 9.31 -0.25 9.60
C SER A 47 9.29 1.16 8.98
N LYS A 48 8.51 2.06 9.57
CA LYS A 48 8.52 3.47 9.17
C LYS A 48 9.91 4.10 9.33
N ARG A 49 10.59 3.76 10.43
CA ARG A 49 11.94 4.28 10.69
C ARG A 49 12.93 3.85 9.60
N LYS A 50 12.90 2.57 9.25
CA LYS A 50 13.73 2.04 8.17
C LYS A 50 13.39 2.68 6.83
N THR A 51 12.12 2.85 6.56
CA THR A 51 11.63 3.51 5.34
C THR A 51 12.19 4.92 5.19
N ILE A 52 12.16 5.72 6.25
CA ILE A 52 12.69 7.09 6.23
C ILE A 52 14.17 7.10 5.85
N LEU A 53 14.97 6.23 6.47
CA LEU A 53 16.40 6.15 6.20
C LEU A 53 16.69 5.75 4.76
N ILE A 54 15.93 4.79 4.24
CA ILE A 54 16.10 4.32 2.87
C ILE A 54 15.69 5.40 1.87
N TYR A 55 14.60 6.11 2.11
CA TYR A 55 14.14 7.20 1.23
C TYR A 55 15.15 8.34 1.19
N GLU A 56 15.79 8.67 2.30
CA GLU A 56 16.88 9.65 2.31
C GLU A 56 17.99 9.25 1.34
N ASP A 57 18.38 7.98 1.37
CA ASP A 57 19.40 7.46 0.48
C ASP A 57 18.96 7.50 -0.99
N LEU A 58 17.73 7.13 -1.28
CA LEU A 58 17.20 7.18 -2.65
C LEU A 58 17.22 8.59 -3.21
N VAL A 59 16.75 9.56 -2.44
CA VAL A 59 16.74 10.96 -2.85
C VAL A 59 18.18 11.47 -3.04
N ARG A 60 19.07 11.13 -2.11
CA ARG A 60 20.47 11.52 -2.17
C ARG A 60 21.17 10.93 -3.41
N ASN A 61 20.77 9.74 -3.83
CA ASN A 61 21.32 9.05 -5.00
C ASN A 61 20.64 9.46 -6.32
N GLY A 62 19.73 10.44 -6.28
CA GLY A 62 19.15 11.03 -7.48
C GLY A 62 17.90 10.34 -8.04
N ILE A 63 17.27 9.46 -7.28
CA ILE A 63 15.99 8.88 -7.70
C ILE A 63 14.95 10.01 -7.72
N PRO A 64 14.21 10.19 -8.82
CA PRO A 64 13.23 11.27 -8.92
C PRO A 64 12.18 11.21 -7.80
N VAL A 65 11.91 12.36 -7.18
CA VAL A 65 10.96 12.45 -6.07
C VAL A 65 9.57 11.88 -6.44
N PRO A 66 9.01 12.14 -7.64
CA PRO A 66 7.75 11.51 -8.03
C PRO A 66 7.80 9.98 -7.97
N ARG A 67 8.93 9.39 -8.34
CA ARG A 67 9.10 7.93 -8.28
C ARG A 67 9.18 7.44 -6.84
N VAL A 68 9.89 8.15 -5.98
CA VAL A 68 9.94 7.81 -4.54
C VAL A 68 8.55 7.85 -3.91
N LYS A 69 7.72 8.82 -4.29
CA LYS A 69 6.34 8.93 -3.80
C LYS A 69 5.45 7.76 -4.23
N GLU A 70 5.78 7.08 -5.30
CA GLU A 70 5.04 5.90 -5.76
C GLU A 70 5.39 4.63 -4.99
N ILE A 71 6.53 4.61 -4.29
CA ILE A 71 6.94 3.45 -3.50
C ILE A 71 6.00 3.28 -2.30
N ARG A 72 5.62 2.02 -2.05
CA ARG A 72 4.77 1.64 -0.92
C ARG A 72 5.65 1.06 0.19
N SER A 73 5.91 1.85 1.23
CA SER A 73 6.72 1.42 2.37
C SER A 73 6.29 2.16 3.63
N PRO A 74 6.09 1.49 4.73
CA PRO A 74 5.96 0.01 4.86
C PRO A 74 4.86 -0.52 3.94
N VAL A 75 5.12 -1.65 3.29
CA VAL A 75 4.15 -2.26 2.37
C VAL A 75 2.96 -2.85 3.14
N GLY A 76 1.79 -2.75 2.56
CA GLY A 76 0.56 -3.30 3.11
C GLY A 76 -0.39 -2.26 3.68
N LEU A 77 -1.64 -2.65 3.87
CA LEU A 77 -2.65 -1.83 4.52
C LEU A 77 -2.50 -1.91 6.04
N ASP A 78 -2.87 -0.83 6.72
CA ASP A 78 -2.85 -0.79 8.18
C ASP A 78 -4.02 -1.60 8.76
N ILE A 79 -3.76 -2.84 9.08
CA ILE A 79 -4.68 -3.73 9.79
C ILE A 79 -4.08 -4.18 11.13
N ASN A 80 -3.02 -3.50 11.58
CA ASN A 80 -2.26 -3.87 12.77
C ASN A 80 -1.72 -5.31 12.71
N ALA A 81 -1.35 -5.77 11.52
CA ALA A 81 -0.80 -7.10 11.29
C ALA A 81 0.54 -7.29 12.02
N ARG A 82 0.73 -8.43 12.65
CA ARG A 82 1.93 -8.73 13.43
C ARG A 82 2.58 -10.05 13.03
N THR A 83 1.80 -11.05 12.71
CA THR A 83 2.33 -12.35 12.27
C THR A 83 2.68 -12.32 10.78
N PRO A 84 3.57 -13.21 10.32
CA PRO A 84 3.88 -13.29 8.89
C PRO A 84 2.65 -13.49 8.01
N SER A 85 1.71 -14.33 8.43
CA SER A 85 0.48 -14.56 7.67
C SER A 85 -0.40 -13.32 7.61
N GLU A 86 -0.53 -12.59 8.71
CA GLU A 86 -1.30 -11.33 8.78
C GLU A 86 -0.66 -10.26 7.90
N ILE A 87 0.66 -10.16 7.94
CA ILE A 87 1.41 -9.22 7.12
C ILE A 87 1.20 -9.55 5.63
N ALA A 88 1.24 -10.82 5.26
CA ALA A 88 0.97 -11.26 3.89
C ALA A 88 -0.43 -10.85 3.43
N VAL A 89 -1.44 -11.00 4.29
CA VAL A 89 -2.81 -10.55 3.99
C VAL A 89 -2.86 -9.05 3.74
N SER A 90 -2.19 -8.26 4.57
CA SER A 90 -2.16 -6.80 4.41
C SER A 90 -1.51 -6.37 3.09
N ILE A 91 -0.45 -7.06 2.68
CA ILE A 91 0.25 -6.79 1.42
C ILE A 91 -0.63 -7.14 0.22
N ILE A 92 -1.23 -8.32 0.23
CA ILE A 92 -2.12 -8.76 -0.85
C ILE A 92 -3.32 -7.83 -0.97
N ALA A 93 -3.88 -7.39 0.16
CA ALA A 93 -4.99 -6.45 0.17
C ALA A 93 -4.60 -5.11 -0.47
N GLU A 94 -3.41 -4.59 -0.19
CA GLU A 94 -2.93 -3.35 -0.81
C GLU A 94 -2.71 -3.53 -2.32
N ILE A 95 -2.14 -4.65 -2.73
CA ILE A 95 -1.94 -4.95 -4.15
C ILE A 95 -3.28 -4.99 -4.88
N LEU A 96 -4.28 -5.66 -4.32
CA LEU A 96 -5.62 -5.73 -4.91
C LEU A 96 -6.27 -4.35 -4.96
N MET A 97 -6.19 -3.58 -3.89
CA MET A 97 -6.69 -2.21 -3.83
C MET A 97 -6.08 -1.36 -4.95
N PHE A 98 -4.77 -1.41 -5.08
CA PHE A 98 -4.04 -0.65 -6.10
C PHE A 98 -4.43 -1.10 -7.51
N ARG A 99 -4.48 -2.41 -7.73
CA ARG A 99 -4.79 -2.99 -9.04
C ARG A 99 -6.23 -2.73 -9.47
N LEU A 100 -7.17 -2.80 -8.54
CA LEU A 100 -8.61 -2.72 -8.83
C LEU A 100 -9.19 -1.32 -8.59
N GLY A 101 -8.39 -0.38 -8.10
CA GLY A 101 -8.84 1.00 -7.87
C GLY A 101 -9.67 1.20 -6.62
N GLY A 102 -9.57 0.30 -5.65
CA GLY A 102 -10.25 0.44 -4.36
C GLY A 102 -9.58 1.45 -3.45
N THR A 103 -10.30 1.92 -2.43
CA THR A 103 -9.78 2.90 -1.46
C THR A 103 -9.11 2.26 -0.26
N GLY A 104 -9.39 0.98 0.00
CA GLY A 104 -8.97 0.31 1.24
C GLY A 104 -9.79 0.69 2.46
N ALA A 105 -10.79 1.55 2.29
CA ALA A 105 -11.66 1.96 3.38
C ALA A 105 -12.71 0.88 3.72
N PRO A 106 -13.20 0.84 4.97
CA PRO A 106 -14.29 -0.05 5.30
C PRO A 106 -15.52 0.22 4.43
N MET A 107 -16.20 -0.85 4.00
CA MET A 107 -17.41 -0.74 3.18
C MET A 107 -18.66 -0.52 4.03
N LYS A 108 -18.49 -0.32 5.31
CA LYS A 108 -19.58 -0.07 6.25
C LYS A 108 -20.39 1.13 5.79
N LEU A 109 -21.73 1.02 5.90
CA LEU A 109 -22.62 2.14 5.62
C LEU A 109 -22.25 3.35 6.50
N GLU A 110 -22.15 4.53 5.90
CA GLU A 110 -21.78 5.75 6.62
C GLU A 110 -22.85 6.10 7.68
N ASP A 111 -22.42 6.61 8.81
CA ASP A 111 -23.31 6.95 9.92
C ASP A 111 -24.36 7.99 9.53
N TRP A 112 -24.05 8.93 8.63
CA TRP A 112 -25.01 9.93 8.19
C TRP A 112 -26.17 9.30 7.40
N ARG A 113 -25.91 8.19 6.69
CA ARG A 113 -26.97 7.45 5.99
C ARG A 113 -27.88 6.74 6.99
N LEU A 114 -27.28 6.13 8.02
CA LEU A 114 -28.06 5.51 9.10
C LEU A 114 -28.93 6.55 9.82
N ASN A 115 -28.38 7.73 10.10
CA ASN A 115 -29.12 8.81 10.73
C ASN A 115 -30.33 9.23 9.88
N ARG A 116 -30.19 9.28 8.56
CA ARG A 116 -31.30 9.55 7.65
C ARG A 116 -32.39 8.47 7.73
N ILE A 117 -31.98 7.20 7.82
CA ILE A 117 -32.91 6.08 7.97
C ILE A 117 -33.70 6.23 9.27
N VAL A 118 -33.01 6.54 10.37
CA VAL A 118 -33.62 6.73 11.68
C VAL A 118 -34.65 7.87 11.63
N GLU A 119 -34.27 9.02 11.08
CA GLU A 119 -35.16 10.17 10.92
C GLU A 119 -36.42 9.83 10.11
N LYS A 120 -36.23 9.14 8.99
CA LYS A 120 -37.34 8.71 8.13
C LYS A 120 -38.32 7.82 8.88
N ILE A 121 -37.82 6.86 9.66
CA ILE A 121 -38.68 5.94 10.43
C ILE A 121 -39.39 6.68 11.56
N GLN A 122 -38.72 7.61 12.23
CA GLN A 122 -39.32 8.44 13.28
C GLN A 122 -40.47 9.30 12.72
N VAL A 123 -40.28 9.91 11.55
CA VAL A 123 -41.34 10.67 10.86
C VAL A 123 -42.51 9.77 10.50
N GLN A 124 -42.24 8.57 9.98
CA GLN A 124 -43.30 7.61 9.64
C GLN A 124 -44.11 7.18 10.88
N LYS A 125 -43.43 6.93 12.01
CA LYS A 125 -44.09 6.57 13.27
C LYS A 125 -44.97 7.71 13.78
N THR A 126 -44.47 8.94 13.72
CA THR A 126 -45.24 10.11 14.12
C THR A 126 -46.50 10.30 13.24
N ALA A 127 -46.34 10.09 11.92
CA ALA A 127 -47.48 10.19 10.99
C ALA A 127 -48.53 9.11 11.23
N SER A 128 -48.12 7.89 11.62
CA SER A 128 -49.05 6.77 11.83
C SER A 128 -49.82 6.85 13.15
N VAL A 129 -49.39 7.69 14.10
CA VAL A 129 -50.07 7.91 15.39
C VAL A 129 -51.25 8.87 15.27
N ARG A 130 -51.35 9.61 14.18
CA ARG A 130 -52.46 10.53 13.96
C ARG A 130 -53.71 9.79 13.45
#